data_8e288c04d474e9d5aee13d8615b80441
#
_entry.id   8e288c04d474e9d5aee13d8615b80441
#
_cell.length_a   1.000
_cell.length_b   1.000
_cell.length_c   1.000
_cell.angle_alpha   90.00
_cell.angle_beta   90.00
_cell.angle_gamma   90.00
#
_symmetry.space_group_name_H-M   'P 1'
#
loop_
_entity.id
_entity.type
_entity.pdbx_description
1 polymer ?
#
loop_
_entity_poly.entity_id
_entity_poly.type
_entity_poly.pdbx_seq_one_letter_code
_entity_poly.pdbx_strand_id
1 'polypeptide(L)'
;MIDELFMLLDIGLSAILGFLIGLERKMKMKEAGIRTHTIVCVGSALLMIISMNAFGDAADSSRVAAQIVTGIGFLGAGIIVYKQHEVKGLTTAAGIWATAGVGMACGASMYIISVGATAILIGAQFIFRLKVPPFKSKKSFSVKIKFKQLSDENKRIKELFGVDRFNHLIIERCDSCIIYSATLSTLKELSSTQLNNIICSNDFIYSIERCDNDLKV
;
A
#
# COMPACT_ATOMS: atom_id res chain seq x y z
N MET A 1 -25.68 33.25 9.98
CA MET A 1 -26.42 32.73 8.80
C MET A 1 -25.59 32.81 7.53
N ILE A 2 -25.06 33.98 7.13
CA ILE A 2 -24.17 34.08 5.96
C ILE A 2 -22.87 33.28 6.19
N ASP A 3 -22.24 33.40 7.34
CA ASP A 3 -21.03 32.69 7.71
C ASP A 3 -21.22 31.16 7.71
N GLU A 4 -22.34 30.68 8.24
CA GLU A 4 -22.69 29.28 8.26
C GLU A 4 -22.87 28.71 6.84
N LEU A 5 -23.40 29.51 5.90
CA LEU A 5 -23.51 29.13 4.50
C LEU A 5 -22.13 28.98 3.87
N PHE A 6 -21.17 29.88 4.18
CA PHE A 6 -19.79 29.74 3.70
C PHE A 6 -19.11 28.49 4.28
N MET A 7 -19.30 28.21 5.57
CA MET A 7 -18.79 26.97 6.19
C MET A 7 -19.37 25.71 5.52
N LEU A 8 -20.64 25.75 5.12
CA LEU A 8 -21.25 24.64 4.39
C LEU A 8 -20.66 24.49 2.96
N LEU A 9 -20.32 25.60 2.31
CA LEU A 9 -19.60 25.56 1.02
C LEU A 9 -18.18 24.99 1.17
N ASP A 10 -17.50 25.28 2.27
CA ASP A 10 -16.18 24.70 2.58
C ASP A 10 -16.26 23.18 2.73
N ILE A 11 -17.29 22.68 3.41
CA ILE A 11 -17.57 21.24 3.51
C ILE A 11 -17.89 20.66 2.13
N GLY A 12 -18.70 21.34 1.33
CA GLY A 12 -19.02 20.93 -0.05
C GLY A 12 -17.78 20.84 -0.93
N LEU A 13 -16.89 21.84 -0.86
CA LEU A 13 -15.62 21.83 -1.57
C LEU A 13 -14.74 20.65 -1.12
N SER A 14 -14.65 20.42 0.19
CA SER A 14 -13.87 19.31 0.72
C SER A 14 -14.38 17.95 0.23
N ALA A 15 -15.70 17.79 0.09
CA ALA A 15 -16.30 16.59 -0.49
C ALA A 15 -15.88 16.36 -1.94
N ILE A 16 -15.87 17.42 -2.76
CA ILE A 16 -15.44 17.36 -4.16
C ILE A 16 -13.96 17.00 -4.25
N LEU A 17 -13.09 17.66 -3.49
CA LEU A 17 -11.65 17.39 -3.52
C LEU A 17 -11.32 15.98 -3.02
N GLY A 18 -11.95 15.55 -1.93
CA GLY A 18 -11.83 14.19 -1.41
C GLY A 18 -12.33 13.14 -2.40
N PHE A 19 -13.43 13.42 -3.11
CA PHE A 19 -13.93 12.56 -4.18
C PHE A 19 -12.91 12.41 -5.33
N LEU A 20 -12.31 13.52 -5.79
CA LEU A 20 -11.32 13.50 -6.88
C LEU A 20 -10.09 12.67 -6.51
N ILE A 21 -9.55 12.86 -5.28
CA ILE A 21 -8.44 12.05 -4.78
C ILE A 21 -8.85 10.57 -4.72
N GLY A 22 -10.02 10.29 -4.15
CA GLY A 22 -10.53 8.93 -4.00
C GLY A 22 -10.86 8.26 -5.33
N LEU A 23 -11.28 9.00 -6.35
CA LEU A 23 -11.52 8.51 -7.70
C LEU A 23 -10.22 8.00 -8.33
N GLU A 24 -9.14 8.78 -8.22
CA GLU A 24 -7.80 8.35 -8.66
C GLU A 24 -7.39 7.05 -7.96
N ARG A 25 -7.61 6.95 -6.64
CA ARG A 25 -7.31 5.75 -5.85
C ARG A 25 -8.12 4.53 -6.30
N LYS A 26 -9.43 4.71 -6.52
CA LYS A 26 -10.31 3.64 -7.02
C LYS A 26 -9.90 3.15 -8.39
N MET A 27 -9.57 4.05 -9.32
CA MET A 27 -9.08 3.68 -10.66
C MET A 27 -7.78 2.88 -10.61
N LYS A 28 -7.01 2.98 -9.53
CA LYS A 28 -5.74 2.27 -9.29
C LYS A 28 -5.92 1.01 -8.42
N MET A 29 -7.15 0.62 -8.12
CA MET A 29 -7.45 -0.56 -7.30
C MET A 29 -6.74 -0.54 -5.94
N LYS A 30 -6.63 0.65 -5.31
CA LYS A 30 -6.04 0.79 -3.98
C LYS A 30 -7.07 0.49 -2.89
N GLU A 31 -6.61 0.11 -1.69
CA GLU A 31 -7.44 -0.35 -0.58
C GLU A 31 -8.47 0.71 -0.14
N ALA A 32 -8.07 1.99 -0.07
CA ALA A 32 -8.95 3.11 0.19
C ALA A 32 -9.27 3.86 -1.10
N GLY A 33 -10.55 3.97 -1.42
CA GLY A 33 -11.06 4.61 -2.64
C GLY A 33 -11.93 5.84 -2.34
N ILE A 34 -12.93 6.08 -3.19
CA ILE A 34 -13.79 7.27 -3.18
C ILE A 34 -14.41 7.50 -1.80
N ARG A 35 -15.12 6.50 -1.25
CA ARG A 35 -15.85 6.66 0.01
C ARG A 35 -14.94 7.11 1.15
N THR A 36 -13.80 6.45 1.30
CA THR A 36 -12.86 6.71 2.39
C THR A 36 -12.27 8.12 2.29
N HIS A 37 -11.77 8.51 1.11
CA HIS A 37 -11.15 9.82 0.93
C HIS A 37 -12.16 10.96 1.04
N THR A 38 -13.38 10.80 0.50
CA THR A 38 -14.44 11.81 0.66
C THR A 38 -14.81 12.00 2.11
N ILE A 39 -15.08 10.92 2.86
CA ILE A 39 -15.48 11.02 4.28
C ILE A 39 -14.35 11.60 5.13
N VAL A 40 -13.11 11.20 4.91
CA VAL A 40 -11.95 11.76 5.62
C VAL A 40 -11.79 13.25 5.36
N CYS A 41 -11.91 13.68 4.10
CA CYS A 41 -11.81 15.10 3.74
C CYS A 41 -12.92 15.93 4.39
N VAL A 42 -14.16 15.49 4.27
CA VAL A 42 -15.34 16.15 4.87
C VAL A 42 -15.24 16.19 6.39
N GLY A 43 -14.90 15.07 7.03
CA GLY A 43 -14.76 15.01 8.48
C GLY A 43 -13.66 15.93 9.00
N SER A 44 -12.52 15.99 8.31
CA SER A 44 -11.42 16.88 8.66
C SER A 44 -11.79 18.36 8.47
N ALA A 45 -12.53 18.71 7.41
CA ALA A 45 -13.03 20.06 7.20
C ALA A 45 -14.01 20.47 8.30
N LEU A 46 -14.98 19.61 8.63
CA LEU A 46 -15.94 19.86 9.71
C LEU A 46 -15.25 20.08 11.07
N LEU A 47 -14.31 19.19 11.42
CA LEU A 47 -13.58 19.32 12.69
C LEU A 47 -12.70 20.58 12.73
N MET A 48 -12.14 20.99 11.57
CA MET A 48 -11.36 22.22 11.47
C MET A 48 -12.26 23.46 11.66
N ILE A 49 -13.44 23.49 11.05
CA ILE A 49 -14.44 24.55 11.24
C ILE A 49 -14.83 24.65 12.74
N ILE A 50 -15.10 23.51 13.38
CA ILE A 50 -15.40 23.45 14.81
C ILE A 50 -14.22 23.98 15.63
N SER A 51 -12.99 23.58 15.28
CA SER A 51 -11.78 24.05 15.97
C SER A 51 -11.63 25.55 15.96
N MET A 52 -11.97 26.19 14.84
CA MET A 52 -11.81 27.63 14.64
C MET A 52 -12.98 28.47 15.25
N ASN A 53 -14.19 27.92 15.30
CA ASN A 53 -15.39 28.73 15.54
C ASN A 53 -16.16 28.38 16.82
N ALA A 54 -15.94 27.19 17.43
CA ALA A 54 -16.83 26.72 18.49
C ALA A 54 -16.40 27.12 19.91
N PHE A 55 -15.17 27.59 20.15
CA PHE A 55 -14.59 27.67 21.48
C PHE A 55 -14.33 29.12 21.99
N GLY A 56 -14.66 30.14 21.19
CA GLY A 56 -14.42 31.53 21.52
C GLY A 56 -12.94 31.96 21.54
N ASP A 57 -12.68 33.26 21.65
CA ASP A 57 -11.34 33.86 21.45
C ASP A 57 -10.31 33.48 22.52
N ALA A 58 -10.75 33.06 23.72
CA ALA A 58 -9.83 32.66 24.78
C ALA A 58 -9.34 31.23 24.70
N ALA A 59 -9.91 30.41 23.82
CA ALA A 59 -9.53 29.00 23.64
C ALA A 59 -8.50 28.85 22.53
N ASP A 60 -7.55 27.91 22.72
CA ASP A 60 -6.59 27.55 21.70
C ASP A 60 -7.25 26.70 20.59
N SER A 61 -7.58 27.38 19.49
CA SER A 61 -8.20 26.74 18.31
C SER A 61 -7.32 25.67 17.66
N SER A 62 -6.03 25.61 17.96
CA SER A 62 -5.13 24.59 17.38
C SER A 62 -5.30 23.20 18.01
N ARG A 63 -5.88 23.10 19.21
CA ARG A 63 -5.96 21.84 19.96
C ARG A 63 -6.80 20.77 19.27
N VAL A 64 -7.97 21.12 18.78
CA VAL A 64 -8.82 20.16 18.03
C VAL A 64 -8.20 19.86 16.68
N ALA A 65 -7.66 20.85 15.99
CA ALA A 65 -6.93 20.68 14.74
C ALA A 65 -5.75 19.69 14.88
N ALA A 66 -4.97 19.79 15.97
CA ALA A 66 -3.88 18.85 16.25
C ALA A 66 -4.38 17.39 16.43
N GLN A 67 -5.57 17.22 17.05
CA GLN A 67 -6.16 15.90 17.23
C GLN A 67 -6.67 15.28 15.92
N ILE A 68 -7.01 16.07 14.91
CA ILE A 68 -7.33 15.55 13.57
C ILE A 68 -6.12 14.79 13.03
N VAL A 69 -4.94 15.38 13.08
CA VAL A 69 -3.68 14.78 12.57
C VAL A 69 -3.38 13.46 13.28
N THR A 70 -3.54 13.43 14.62
CA THR A 70 -3.34 12.23 15.43
C THR A 70 -4.37 11.15 15.11
N GLY A 71 -5.65 11.50 15.05
CA GLY A 71 -6.76 10.57 14.77
C GLY A 71 -6.66 9.92 13.39
N ILE A 72 -6.29 10.70 12.39
CA ILE A 72 -6.07 10.16 11.04
C ILE A 72 -4.82 9.25 10.98
N GLY A 73 -3.80 9.52 11.81
CA GLY A 73 -2.66 8.64 11.95
C GLY A 73 -3.07 7.24 12.43
N PHE A 74 -4.01 7.13 13.36
CA PHE A 74 -4.58 5.85 13.80
C PHE A 74 -5.31 5.10 12.67
N LEU A 75 -6.17 5.81 11.91
CA LEU A 75 -6.87 5.22 10.76
C LEU A 75 -5.89 4.76 9.67
N GLY A 76 -4.85 5.57 9.40
CA GLY A 76 -3.78 5.23 8.45
C GLY A 76 -3.02 3.98 8.88
N ALA A 77 -2.67 3.87 10.16
CA ALA A 77 -2.01 2.69 10.70
C ALA A 77 -2.85 1.42 10.54
N GLY A 78 -4.17 1.51 10.69
CA GLY A 78 -5.10 0.39 10.51
C GLY A 78 -5.14 -0.20 9.09
N ILE A 79 -4.63 0.52 8.10
CA ILE A 79 -4.58 0.06 6.69
C ILE A 79 -3.25 -0.63 6.37
N ILE A 80 -2.23 -0.41 7.18
CA ILE A 80 -0.91 -1.01 6.97
C ILE A 80 -0.94 -2.46 7.43
N VAL A 81 -0.77 -3.39 6.50
CA VAL A 81 -0.81 -4.83 6.76
C VAL A 81 0.51 -5.46 6.37
N TYR A 82 1.08 -6.25 7.28
CA TYR A 82 2.21 -7.10 6.99
C TYR A 82 1.72 -8.47 6.53
N LYS A 83 1.97 -8.82 5.27
CA LYS A 83 1.56 -10.10 4.70
C LYS A 83 2.66 -10.65 3.80
N GLN A 84 2.99 -11.95 3.96
CA GLN A 84 3.98 -12.65 3.11
C GLN A 84 5.33 -11.92 2.99
N HIS A 85 5.86 -11.39 4.12
CA HIS A 85 7.13 -10.64 4.19
C HIS A 85 7.11 -9.29 3.44
N GLU A 86 5.92 -8.77 3.10
CA GLU A 86 5.73 -7.45 2.49
C GLU A 86 4.83 -6.57 3.34
N VAL A 87 5.16 -5.28 3.38
CA VAL A 87 4.31 -4.26 4.01
C VAL A 87 3.44 -3.65 2.92
N LYS A 88 2.12 -3.81 3.05
CA LYS A 88 1.12 -3.22 2.13
C LYS A 88 0.38 -2.08 2.82
N GLY A 89 -0.19 -1.16 2.03
CA GLY A 89 -1.01 -0.05 2.54
C GLY A 89 -0.25 1.23 2.89
N LEU A 90 1.10 1.27 2.91
CA LEU A 90 1.87 2.48 3.27
C LEU A 90 1.48 3.72 2.44
N THR A 91 1.43 3.58 1.12
CA THR A 91 1.04 4.69 0.21
C THR A 91 -0.41 5.09 0.41
N THR A 92 -1.29 4.12 0.71
CA THR A 92 -2.71 4.37 0.99
C THR A 92 -2.87 5.14 2.29
N ALA A 93 -2.17 4.75 3.35
CA ALA A 93 -2.16 5.44 4.64
C ALA A 93 -1.66 6.89 4.50
N ALA A 94 -0.55 7.11 3.80
CA ALA A 94 -0.04 8.45 3.49
C ALA A 94 -1.04 9.28 2.67
N GLY A 95 -1.74 8.66 1.71
CA GLY A 95 -2.80 9.31 0.93
C GLY A 95 -3.97 9.77 1.77
N ILE A 96 -4.43 8.96 2.72
CA ILE A 96 -5.51 9.31 3.65
C ILE A 96 -5.08 10.48 4.55
N TRP A 97 -3.87 10.41 5.10
CA TRP A 97 -3.31 11.46 5.93
C TRP A 97 -3.23 12.80 5.17
N ALA A 98 -2.75 12.80 3.94
CA ALA A 98 -2.69 13.98 3.09
C ALA A 98 -4.09 14.51 2.73
N THR A 99 -5.07 13.62 2.49
CA THR A 99 -6.47 14.00 2.22
C THR A 99 -7.10 14.71 3.41
N ALA A 100 -6.79 14.29 4.64
CA ALA A 100 -7.22 14.99 5.84
C ALA A 100 -6.67 16.42 5.89
N GLY A 101 -5.39 16.62 5.52
CA GLY A 101 -4.79 17.94 5.38
C GLY A 101 -5.52 18.84 4.37
N VAL A 102 -5.94 18.27 3.22
CA VAL A 102 -6.78 18.98 2.23
C VAL A 102 -8.12 19.40 2.87
N GLY A 103 -8.77 18.49 3.60
CA GLY A 103 -10.01 18.80 4.33
C GLY A 103 -9.83 19.91 5.35
N MET A 104 -8.75 19.85 6.15
CA MET A 104 -8.41 20.92 7.10
C MET A 104 -8.22 22.28 6.39
N ALA A 105 -7.54 22.30 5.25
CA ALA A 105 -7.34 23.52 4.46
C ALA A 105 -8.68 24.07 3.93
N CYS A 106 -9.62 23.19 3.50
CA CYS A 106 -10.97 23.62 3.13
C CYS A 106 -11.68 24.25 4.32
N GLY A 107 -11.73 23.56 5.47
CA GLY A 107 -12.39 24.05 6.67
C GLY A 107 -11.78 25.33 7.27
N ALA A 108 -10.53 25.65 6.89
CA ALA A 108 -9.86 26.91 7.21
C ALA A 108 -10.04 27.98 6.11
N SER A 109 -10.92 27.76 5.11
CA SER A 109 -11.16 28.62 3.96
C SER A 109 -9.92 28.93 3.11
N MET A 110 -8.92 28.01 3.15
CA MET A 110 -7.66 28.12 2.38
C MET A 110 -7.82 27.50 0.98
N TYR A 111 -8.68 28.05 0.15
CA TYR A 111 -9.14 27.46 -1.14
C TYR A 111 -8.00 27.19 -2.11
N ILE A 112 -7.08 28.15 -2.30
CA ILE A 112 -5.95 27.99 -3.24
C ILE A 112 -5.06 26.85 -2.79
N ILE A 113 -4.81 26.74 -1.50
CA ILE A 113 -3.96 25.68 -0.92
C ILE A 113 -4.64 24.32 -1.05
N SER A 114 -5.94 24.23 -0.73
CA SER A 114 -6.67 22.96 -0.81
C SER A 114 -6.74 22.40 -2.23
N VAL A 115 -7.06 23.28 -3.23
CA VAL A 115 -7.11 22.89 -4.64
C VAL A 115 -5.69 22.58 -5.16
N GLY A 116 -4.71 23.42 -4.85
CA GLY A 116 -3.31 23.21 -5.25
C GLY A 116 -2.72 21.93 -4.67
N ALA A 117 -2.93 21.66 -3.38
CA ALA A 117 -2.51 20.43 -2.73
C ALA A 117 -3.16 19.19 -3.37
N THR A 118 -4.45 19.26 -3.69
CA THR A 118 -5.16 18.17 -4.38
C THR A 118 -4.54 17.89 -5.75
N ALA A 119 -4.28 18.94 -6.55
CA ALA A 119 -3.65 18.81 -7.85
C ALA A 119 -2.23 18.20 -7.75
N ILE A 120 -1.44 18.64 -6.77
CA ILE A 120 -0.10 18.11 -6.54
C ILE A 120 -0.18 16.64 -6.10
N LEU A 121 -1.09 16.27 -5.20
CA LEU A 121 -1.26 14.90 -4.74
C LEU A 121 -1.61 13.95 -5.89
N ILE A 122 -2.58 14.32 -6.72
CA ILE A 122 -2.99 13.53 -7.89
C ILE A 122 -1.85 13.47 -8.92
N GLY A 123 -1.20 14.62 -9.18
CA GLY A 123 -0.09 14.71 -10.12
C GLY A 123 1.14 13.88 -9.69
N ALA A 124 1.52 13.95 -8.43
CA ALA A 124 2.62 13.15 -7.88
C ALA A 124 2.35 11.65 -8.04
N GLN A 125 1.14 11.20 -7.74
CA GLN A 125 0.75 9.81 -7.89
C GLN A 125 0.73 9.35 -9.37
N PHE A 126 0.44 10.26 -10.29
CA PHE A 126 0.55 9.99 -11.72
C PHE A 126 2.02 9.89 -12.16
N ILE A 127 2.87 10.83 -11.72
CA ILE A 127 4.31 10.89 -12.06
C ILE A 127 5.04 9.65 -11.55
N PHE A 128 4.84 9.25 -10.29
CA PHE A 128 5.48 8.05 -9.72
C PHE A 128 5.06 6.75 -10.40
N ARG A 129 4.01 6.76 -11.20
CA ARG A 129 3.58 5.63 -12.02
C ARG A 129 4.29 5.56 -13.38
N LEU A 130 4.88 6.66 -13.84
CA LEU A 130 5.62 6.63 -15.09
C LEU A 130 6.78 5.65 -14.92
N LYS A 131 6.87 4.65 -15.83
CA LYS A 131 7.91 3.60 -15.84
C LYS A 131 9.28 4.18 -16.25
N VAL A 132 9.68 5.29 -15.63
CA VAL A 132 10.98 5.91 -15.85
C VAL A 132 12.03 5.11 -15.05
N PRO A 133 13.26 4.93 -15.54
CA PRO A 133 14.29 4.09 -14.91
C PRO A 133 14.43 4.17 -13.39
N PRO A 134 14.43 5.34 -12.73
CA PRO A 134 14.57 5.41 -11.27
C PRO A 134 13.38 4.80 -10.50
N PHE A 135 12.18 4.69 -11.12
CA PHE A 135 10.97 4.15 -10.48
C PHE A 135 10.62 2.72 -10.90
N LYS A 136 11.49 2.08 -11.71
CA LYS A 136 11.28 0.71 -12.17
C LYS A 136 11.64 -0.28 -11.08
N SER A 137 10.68 -0.75 -10.32
CA SER A 137 10.84 -1.87 -9.40
C SER A 137 11.21 -3.13 -10.20
N LYS A 138 12.27 -3.82 -9.81
CA LYS A 138 12.62 -5.13 -10.39
C LYS A 138 11.54 -6.11 -9.96
N LYS A 139 10.78 -6.65 -10.91
CA LYS A 139 9.83 -7.73 -10.62
C LYS A 139 10.62 -8.93 -10.12
N SER A 140 10.34 -9.39 -8.92
CA SER A 140 10.80 -10.67 -8.41
C SER A 140 9.63 -11.63 -8.32
N PHE A 141 9.82 -12.84 -8.80
CA PHE A 141 8.83 -13.91 -8.76
C PHE A 141 9.23 -14.87 -7.63
N SER A 142 8.31 -15.15 -6.73
CA SER A 142 8.56 -16.06 -5.62
C SER A 142 8.10 -17.47 -5.97
N VAL A 143 8.99 -18.45 -5.77
CA VAL A 143 8.71 -19.86 -5.97
C VAL A 143 9.02 -20.60 -4.69
N LYS A 144 8.07 -21.43 -4.23
CA LYS A 144 8.24 -22.31 -3.08
C LYS A 144 8.46 -23.73 -3.59
N ILE A 145 9.51 -24.38 -3.11
CA ILE A 145 9.91 -25.71 -3.56
C ILE A 145 10.03 -26.61 -2.33
N LYS A 146 9.45 -27.82 -2.43
CA LYS A 146 9.70 -28.90 -1.49
C LYS A 146 10.56 -29.96 -2.16
N PHE A 147 11.67 -30.31 -1.53
CA PHE A 147 12.59 -31.29 -2.07
C PHE A 147 13.25 -32.14 -0.96
N LYS A 148 13.68 -33.34 -1.33
CA LYS A 148 14.42 -34.23 -0.46
C LYS A 148 15.90 -33.87 -0.51
N GLN A 149 16.51 -33.68 0.66
CA GLN A 149 17.94 -33.45 0.77
C GLN A 149 18.66 -34.77 1.05
N LEU A 150 19.53 -35.20 0.15
CA LEU A 150 20.36 -36.40 0.29
C LEU A 150 21.84 -36.01 0.38
N SER A 151 22.32 -35.14 -0.53
CA SER A 151 23.71 -34.67 -0.54
C SER A 151 23.83 -33.20 -0.96
N ASP A 152 23.78 -32.89 -2.25
CA ASP A 152 24.06 -31.56 -2.86
C ASP A 152 22.84 -30.92 -3.55
N GLU A 153 21.63 -31.40 -3.28
CA GLU A 153 20.40 -30.92 -3.92
C GLU A 153 20.17 -29.42 -3.69
N ASN A 154 20.61 -28.89 -2.57
CA ASN A 154 20.61 -27.45 -2.29
C ASN A 154 21.36 -26.64 -3.35
N LYS A 155 22.54 -27.11 -3.80
CA LYS A 155 23.32 -26.44 -4.85
C LYS A 155 22.62 -26.57 -6.17
N ARG A 156 22.13 -27.76 -6.50
CA ARG A 156 21.40 -28.02 -7.76
C ARG A 156 20.19 -27.13 -7.90
N ILE A 157 19.41 -26.95 -6.85
CA ILE A 157 18.25 -26.05 -6.89
C ILE A 157 18.68 -24.59 -7.10
N LYS A 158 19.72 -24.13 -6.42
CA LYS A 158 20.25 -22.78 -6.62
C LYS A 158 20.69 -22.55 -8.07
N GLU A 159 21.36 -23.50 -8.67
CA GLU A 159 21.79 -23.47 -10.07
C GLU A 159 20.59 -23.50 -11.03
N LEU A 160 19.61 -24.40 -10.84
CA LEU A 160 18.41 -24.53 -11.65
C LEU A 160 17.58 -23.23 -11.70
N PHE A 161 17.51 -22.52 -10.59
CA PHE A 161 16.73 -21.28 -10.49
C PHE A 161 17.58 -20.00 -10.59
N GLY A 162 18.91 -20.14 -10.72
CA GLY A 162 19.84 -19.01 -10.83
C GLY A 162 19.82 -18.09 -9.61
N VAL A 163 19.76 -18.67 -8.40
CA VAL A 163 19.70 -17.93 -7.14
C VAL A 163 20.86 -18.28 -6.22
N ASP A 164 21.41 -17.29 -5.51
CA ASP A 164 22.53 -17.52 -4.61
C ASP A 164 22.09 -18.03 -3.23
N ARG A 165 20.87 -17.66 -2.81
CA ARG A 165 20.33 -18.01 -1.49
C ARG A 165 18.81 -18.22 -1.51
N PHE A 166 18.33 -18.97 -0.52
CA PHE A 166 16.90 -19.07 -0.24
C PHE A 166 16.46 -17.90 0.65
N ASN A 167 15.28 -17.35 0.38
CA ASN A 167 14.71 -16.27 1.19
C ASN A 167 14.14 -16.81 2.51
N HIS A 168 13.60 -18.01 2.45
CA HIS A 168 13.06 -18.74 3.60
C HIS A 168 13.35 -20.22 3.42
N LEU A 169 13.78 -20.88 4.47
CA LEU A 169 14.09 -22.32 4.47
C LEU A 169 13.50 -22.96 5.71
N ILE A 170 12.64 -23.95 5.53
CA ILE A 170 12.12 -24.81 6.55
C ILE A 170 12.73 -26.20 6.34
N ILE A 171 13.26 -26.80 7.39
CA ILE A 171 13.85 -28.15 7.36
C ILE A 171 12.98 -29.04 8.24
N GLU A 172 12.37 -30.04 7.62
CA GLU A 172 11.52 -31.03 8.29
C GLU A 172 12.20 -32.39 8.27
N ARG A 173 12.28 -33.06 9.41
CA ARG A 173 12.80 -34.42 9.51
C ARG A 173 11.64 -35.41 9.43
N CYS A 174 11.67 -36.28 8.44
CA CYS A 174 10.78 -37.43 8.34
C CYS A 174 11.52 -38.68 8.78
N ASP A 175 10.85 -39.78 9.10
CA ASP A 175 11.44 -41.00 9.67
C ASP A 175 12.64 -41.59 8.89
N SER A 176 12.69 -41.33 7.58
CA SER A 176 13.76 -41.85 6.70
C SER A 176 14.40 -40.80 5.79
N CYS A 177 14.02 -39.52 5.89
CA CYS A 177 14.55 -38.47 5.02
C CYS A 177 14.43 -37.08 5.59
N ILE A 178 15.23 -36.16 5.08
CA ILE A 178 15.15 -34.73 5.39
C ILE A 178 14.49 -34.02 4.22
N ILE A 179 13.40 -33.31 4.50
CA ILE A 179 12.66 -32.55 3.50
C ILE A 179 12.92 -31.05 3.72
N TYR A 180 13.31 -30.39 2.66
CA TYR A 180 13.49 -28.95 2.62
C TYR A 180 12.31 -28.28 1.93
N SER A 181 11.72 -27.28 2.59
CA SER A 181 10.76 -26.37 2.00
C SER A 181 11.41 -25.00 1.87
N ALA A 182 11.87 -24.67 0.67
CA ALA A 182 12.60 -23.44 0.39
C ALA A 182 11.73 -22.46 -0.42
N THR A 183 11.77 -21.17 -0.06
CA THR A 183 11.23 -20.09 -0.88
C THR A 183 12.39 -19.33 -1.49
N LEU A 184 12.35 -19.13 -2.80
CA LEU A 184 13.35 -18.40 -3.55
C LEU A 184 12.71 -17.32 -4.42
N SER A 185 13.46 -16.27 -4.73
CA SER A 185 13.01 -15.19 -5.61
C SER A 185 13.83 -15.18 -6.88
N THR A 186 13.16 -15.31 -8.03
CA THR A 186 13.78 -15.25 -9.36
C THR A 186 13.46 -13.91 -10.03
N LEU A 187 14.36 -13.41 -10.85
CA LEU A 187 14.13 -12.22 -11.68
C LEU A 187 13.36 -12.55 -12.97
N LYS A 188 13.29 -13.83 -13.32
CA LYS A 188 12.64 -14.33 -14.54
C LYS A 188 11.35 -15.05 -14.16
N GLU A 189 10.27 -14.71 -14.84
CA GLU A 189 9.01 -15.43 -14.70
C GLU A 189 9.16 -16.83 -15.31
N LEU A 190 8.87 -17.85 -14.51
CA LEU A 190 8.91 -19.25 -14.96
C LEU A 190 7.49 -19.66 -15.37
N SER A 191 7.33 -20.10 -16.60
CA SER A 191 6.07 -20.63 -17.11
C SER A 191 5.72 -21.97 -16.48
N SER A 192 4.43 -22.32 -16.46
CA SER A 192 3.97 -23.62 -15.93
C SER A 192 4.65 -24.79 -16.63
N THR A 193 4.92 -24.67 -17.93
CA THR A 193 5.64 -25.69 -18.72
C THR A 193 7.09 -25.86 -18.24
N GLN A 194 7.78 -24.76 -17.94
CA GLN A 194 9.15 -24.82 -17.42
C GLN A 194 9.20 -25.45 -16.02
N LEU A 195 8.26 -25.09 -15.14
CA LEU A 195 8.15 -25.68 -13.81
C LEU A 195 7.87 -27.18 -13.87
N ASN A 196 6.97 -27.60 -14.78
CA ASN A 196 6.66 -29.00 -14.99
C ASN A 196 7.88 -29.79 -15.49
N ASN A 197 8.64 -29.24 -16.45
CA ASN A 197 9.86 -29.86 -16.93
C ASN A 197 10.91 -30.01 -15.81
N ILE A 198 11.03 -29.00 -14.92
CA ILE A 198 11.95 -29.07 -13.78
C ILE A 198 11.55 -30.21 -12.82
N ILE A 199 10.27 -30.36 -12.49
CA ILE A 199 9.78 -31.44 -11.64
C ILE A 199 10.03 -32.80 -12.30
N CYS A 200 9.66 -32.99 -13.57
CA CYS A 200 9.82 -34.26 -14.28
C CYS A 200 11.28 -34.67 -14.46
N SER A 201 12.21 -33.72 -14.52
CA SER A 201 13.65 -34.00 -14.70
C SER A 201 14.43 -34.17 -13.40
N ASN A 202 13.79 -34.00 -12.22
CA ASN A 202 14.45 -34.02 -10.91
C ASN A 202 13.61 -34.75 -9.87
N ASP A 203 13.79 -36.06 -9.71
CA ASP A 203 13.01 -36.91 -8.82
C ASP A 203 13.09 -36.54 -7.33
N PHE A 204 14.08 -35.73 -6.94
CA PHE A 204 14.21 -35.26 -5.57
C PHE A 204 13.26 -34.10 -5.24
N ILE A 205 12.57 -33.50 -6.24
CA ILE A 205 11.62 -32.40 -6.06
C ILE A 205 10.21 -32.97 -5.92
N TYR A 206 9.58 -32.75 -4.76
CA TYR A 206 8.22 -33.20 -4.49
C TYR A 206 7.15 -32.24 -4.99
N SER A 207 7.38 -30.95 -4.84
CA SER A 207 6.43 -29.94 -5.29
C SER A 207 7.11 -28.61 -5.60
N ILE A 208 6.57 -27.90 -6.60
CA ILE A 208 6.91 -26.51 -6.90
C ILE A 208 5.61 -25.73 -6.88
N GLU A 209 5.55 -24.70 -6.06
CA GLU A 209 4.43 -23.78 -5.95
C GLU A 209 4.87 -22.40 -6.42
N ARG A 210 4.22 -21.87 -7.43
CA ARG A 210 4.43 -20.48 -7.85
C ARG A 210 3.62 -19.58 -6.94
N CYS A 211 4.29 -18.83 -6.07
CA CYS A 211 3.66 -17.79 -5.30
C CYS A 211 3.53 -16.57 -6.22
N ASP A 212 2.42 -16.50 -6.96
CA ASP A 212 2.11 -15.29 -7.72
C ASP A 212 1.92 -14.18 -6.70
N ASN A 213 2.95 -13.35 -6.54
CA ASN A 213 2.74 -12.05 -5.94
C ASN A 213 1.80 -11.33 -6.90
N ASP A 214 0.52 -11.25 -6.57
CA ASP A 214 -0.44 -10.35 -7.19
C ASP A 214 -0.01 -8.89 -6.91
N LEU A 215 1.17 -8.54 -7.38
CA LEU A 215 1.63 -7.18 -7.56
C LEU A 215 1.05 -6.68 -8.88
N LYS A 216 -0.27 -6.55 -8.93
CA LYS A 216 -0.85 -5.54 -9.80
C LYS A 216 -0.53 -4.19 -9.14
N VAL A 217 0.59 -3.62 -9.58
CA VAL A 217 0.96 -2.22 -9.33
C VAL A 217 -0.02 -1.28 -10.01
#